data_69f17a5b8aa3434cf1b64d10073ef7fb
#
_entry.id   69f17a5b8aa3434cf1b64d10073ef7fb
#
_cell.length_a   1.000
_cell.length_b   1.000
_cell.length_c   1.000
_cell.angle_alpha   90.00
_cell.angle_beta   90.00
_cell.angle_gamma   90.00
#
_symmetry.space_group_name_H-M   'P 1'
#
loop_
_entity.id
_entity.type
_entity.pdbx_description
1 polymer ?
#
loop_
_entity_poly.entity_id
_entity_poly.type
_entity_poly.pdbx_seq_one_letter_code
_entity_poly.pdbx_strand_id
1 'polypeptide(L)'
;ELVHFHIARKPKSLTELNPKIPKTLNSIVFKLIEKMPEARYQTVAGLRYDLEKCYYEWKNSKKITVFHLGETDRSKCLIIPETLYGRDQEVETLLKSFDKISNWEKSQSELILVSGFSGIGKSALVNEVHKPIVEKRGYFIEGKFDQFQRDIPFSAWLNAFQQLIKQVLSEPQARLQNIITELQEILGEEAQVIIEVIPELE
;
A
#
# COMPACT_ATOMS: atom_id res chain seq x y z
N GLU A 1 -1.73 9.48 8.32
CA GLU A 1 -0.75 8.72 9.15
C GLU A 1 -1.15 7.25 9.37
N LEU A 2 -2.41 6.94 9.75
CA LEU A 2 -2.85 5.55 9.97
C LEU A 2 -2.67 4.67 8.74
N VAL A 3 -3.06 5.13 7.57
CA VAL A 3 -2.90 4.40 6.30
C VAL A 3 -1.42 4.10 6.02
N HIS A 4 -0.54 5.09 6.20
CA HIS A 4 0.90 4.91 6.04
C HIS A 4 1.46 3.86 7.01
N PHE A 5 1.02 3.86 8.28
CA PHE A 5 1.45 2.86 9.24
C PHE A 5 0.99 1.44 8.86
N HIS A 6 -0.23 1.31 8.33
CA HIS A 6 -0.72 0.00 7.88
C HIS A 6 0.00 -0.52 6.64
N ILE A 7 0.36 0.34 5.70
CA ILE A 7 0.99 -0.08 4.44
C ILE A 7 2.50 -0.25 4.58
N ALA A 8 3.19 0.72 5.17
CA ALA A 8 4.65 0.84 5.06
C ALA A 8 5.41 0.55 6.36
N ARG A 9 4.85 0.92 7.53
CA ARG A 9 5.61 0.82 8.78
C ARG A 9 5.57 -0.57 9.37
N LYS A 10 6.75 -1.14 9.65
CA LYS A 10 6.88 -2.35 10.46
C LYS A 10 6.91 -1.98 11.95
N PRO A 11 6.11 -2.62 12.82
CA PRO A 11 6.16 -2.39 14.25
C PRO A 11 7.49 -2.89 14.84
N LYS A 12 7.86 -2.37 16.01
CA LYS A 12 9.03 -2.87 16.75
C LYS A 12 8.82 -4.32 17.15
N SER A 13 9.90 -5.10 17.15
CA SER A 13 9.87 -6.49 17.59
C SER A 13 9.46 -6.59 19.06
N LEU A 14 8.61 -7.57 19.39
CA LEU A 14 8.25 -7.84 20.78
C LEU A 14 9.47 -8.24 21.61
N THR A 15 10.45 -8.90 21.00
CA THR A 15 11.70 -9.28 21.66
C THR A 15 12.61 -8.09 21.95
N GLU A 16 12.50 -6.98 21.18
CA GLU A 16 13.17 -5.72 21.50
C GLU A 16 12.52 -5.00 22.68
N LEU A 17 11.19 -5.08 22.78
CA LEU A 17 10.44 -4.49 23.88
C LEU A 17 10.58 -5.30 25.18
N ASN A 18 10.60 -6.61 25.07
CA ASN A 18 10.80 -7.52 26.19
C ASN A 18 11.59 -8.78 25.75
N PRO A 19 12.89 -8.85 26.09
CA PRO A 19 13.73 -10.00 25.72
C PRO A 19 13.30 -11.35 26.30
N LYS A 20 12.39 -11.37 27.28
CA LYS A 20 11.84 -12.60 27.85
C LYS A 20 10.80 -13.27 26.94
N ILE A 21 10.29 -12.58 25.93
CA ILE A 21 9.33 -13.14 24.98
C ILE A 21 10.06 -14.11 24.04
N PRO A 22 9.59 -15.36 23.93
CA PRO A 22 10.16 -16.34 23.01
C PRO A 22 10.07 -15.86 21.55
N LYS A 23 11.15 -16.07 20.78
CA LYS A 23 11.25 -15.66 19.37
C LYS A 23 10.09 -16.22 18.53
N THR A 24 9.65 -17.44 18.80
CA THR A 24 8.55 -18.09 18.08
C THR A 24 7.23 -17.34 18.27
N LEU A 25 6.92 -16.89 19.49
CA LEU A 25 5.71 -16.08 19.74
C LEU A 25 5.79 -14.73 19.03
N ASN A 26 6.96 -14.09 19.01
CA ASN A 26 7.17 -12.88 18.24
C ASN A 26 6.88 -13.15 16.74
N SER A 27 7.40 -14.24 16.19
CA SER A 27 7.18 -14.61 14.78
C SER A 27 5.71 -14.90 14.47
N ILE A 28 4.95 -15.53 15.38
CA ILE A 28 3.50 -15.74 15.24
C ILE A 28 2.76 -14.39 15.14
N VAL A 29 3.07 -13.46 16.05
CA VAL A 29 2.45 -12.13 16.03
C VAL A 29 2.80 -11.38 14.76
N PHE A 30 4.06 -11.41 14.32
CA PHE A 30 4.47 -10.76 13.07
C PHE A 30 3.79 -11.39 11.85
N LYS A 31 3.62 -12.71 11.81
CA LYS A 31 2.86 -13.39 10.75
C LYS A 31 1.39 -12.98 10.73
N LEU A 32 0.76 -12.72 11.87
CA LEU A 32 -0.63 -12.23 11.95
C LEU A 32 -0.80 -10.80 11.39
N ILE A 33 0.23 -9.96 11.55
CA ILE A 33 0.21 -8.55 11.13
C ILE A 33 1.01 -8.29 9.86
N GLU A 34 1.37 -9.33 9.10
CA GLU A 34 2.01 -9.18 7.80
C GLU A 34 1.19 -8.23 6.91
N LYS A 35 1.90 -7.46 6.07
CA LYS A 35 1.26 -6.46 5.21
C LYS A 35 0.39 -7.12 4.15
N MET A 36 0.94 -8.15 3.50
CA MET A 36 0.21 -8.90 2.48
C MET A 36 -0.70 -9.94 3.15
N PRO A 37 -2.00 -9.98 2.83
CA PRO A 37 -2.94 -10.95 3.40
C PRO A 37 -2.51 -12.40 3.21
N GLU A 38 -1.88 -12.72 2.09
CA GLU A 38 -1.42 -14.05 1.72
C GLU A 38 -0.28 -14.54 2.62
N ALA A 39 0.49 -13.63 3.18
CA ALA A 39 1.58 -13.93 4.10
C ALA A 39 1.09 -14.19 5.53
N ARG A 40 -0.16 -13.83 5.85
CA ARG A 40 -0.76 -14.08 7.17
C ARG A 40 -1.19 -15.53 7.32
N TYR A 41 -1.66 -15.90 8.50
CA TYR A 41 -2.41 -17.14 8.66
C TYR A 41 -3.68 -17.10 7.84
N GLN A 42 -3.90 -18.14 7.03
CA GLN A 42 -5.08 -18.27 6.17
C GLN A 42 -6.26 -18.91 6.90
N THR A 43 -5.99 -19.60 7.99
CA THR A 43 -7.02 -20.28 8.80
C THR A 43 -6.76 -20.12 10.30
N VAL A 44 -7.85 -20.05 11.06
CA VAL A 44 -7.77 -20.07 12.52
C VAL A 44 -7.19 -21.40 13.01
N ALA A 45 -7.42 -22.49 12.27
CA ALA A 45 -6.89 -23.81 12.62
C ALA A 45 -5.36 -23.86 12.54
N GLY A 46 -4.75 -23.23 11.52
CA GLY A 46 -3.29 -23.11 11.39
C GLY A 46 -2.68 -22.32 12.54
N LEU A 47 -3.26 -21.16 12.86
CA LEU A 47 -2.84 -20.35 14.02
C LEU A 47 -2.96 -21.14 15.34
N ARG A 48 -4.09 -21.78 15.53
CA ARG A 48 -4.35 -22.57 16.73
C ARG A 48 -3.33 -23.68 16.91
N TYR A 49 -3.00 -24.41 15.86
CA TYR A 49 -2.00 -25.46 15.89
C TYR A 49 -0.63 -24.95 16.37
N ASP A 50 -0.15 -23.85 15.81
CA ASP A 50 1.14 -23.26 16.19
C ASP A 50 1.13 -22.76 17.65
N LEU A 51 0.02 -22.16 18.12
CA LEU A 51 -0.12 -21.73 19.51
C LEU A 51 -0.20 -22.93 20.48
N GLU A 52 -0.93 -23.98 20.14
CA GLU A 52 -1.00 -25.20 20.94
C GLU A 52 0.39 -25.85 21.07
N LYS A 53 1.16 -25.90 19.98
CA LYS A 53 2.55 -26.40 20.00
C LYS A 53 3.43 -25.58 20.96
N CYS A 54 3.35 -24.24 20.88
CA CYS A 54 4.04 -23.36 21.82
C CYS A 54 3.61 -23.62 23.28
N TYR A 55 2.31 -23.79 23.52
CA TYR A 55 1.77 -24.05 24.85
C TYR A 55 2.28 -25.37 25.44
N TYR A 56 2.27 -26.46 24.67
CA TYR A 56 2.75 -27.76 25.12
C TYR A 56 4.25 -27.75 25.42
N GLU A 57 5.07 -27.12 24.59
CA GLU A 57 6.51 -26.98 24.84
C GLU A 57 6.76 -26.15 26.11
N TRP A 58 6.05 -25.02 26.26
CA TRP A 58 6.18 -24.21 27.46
C TRP A 58 5.74 -24.91 28.72
N LYS A 59 4.66 -25.68 28.67
CA LYS A 59 4.16 -26.44 29.81
C LYS A 59 5.18 -27.48 30.27
N ASN A 60 5.81 -28.19 29.35
CA ASN A 60 6.71 -29.31 29.62
C ASN A 60 8.15 -28.87 29.97
N SER A 61 8.70 -27.92 29.22
CA SER A 61 10.12 -27.56 29.32
C SER A 61 10.38 -26.11 29.72
N LYS A 62 9.35 -25.27 29.82
CA LYS A 62 9.46 -23.79 30.02
C LYS A 62 10.29 -23.11 28.94
N LYS A 63 10.45 -23.76 27.77
CA LYS A 63 11.15 -23.24 26.61
C LYS A 63 10.29 -23.51 25.38
N ILE A 64 10.29 -22.58 24.43
CA ILE A 64 9.64 -22.74 23.13
C ILE A 64 10.76 -22.79 22.08
N THR A 65 10.79 -23.86 21.31
CA THR A 65 11.75 -24.02 20.20
C THR A 65 11.32 -23.21 18.98
N VAL A 66 12.27 -22.87 18.13
CA VAL A 66 11.97 -22.26 16.84
C VAL A 66 11.55 -23.35 15.88
N PHE A 67 10.38 -23.22 15.29
CA PHE A 67 9.85 -24.14 14.27
C PHE A 67 9.23 -23.36 13.11
N HIS A 68 8.96 -24.04 12.01
CA HIS A 68 8.32 -23.42 10.85
C HIS A 68 6.85 -23.17 11.13
N LEU A 69 6.41 -21.90 10.97
CA LEU A 69 5.03 -21.50 11.23
C LEU A 69 4.11 -21.78 10.04
N GLY A 70 2.90 -22.20 10.34
CA GLY A 70 1.85 -22.40 9.32
C GLY A 70 1.98 -23.67 8.50
N GLU A 71 2.69 -24.69 8.98
CA GLU A 71 2.80 -26.00 8.28
C GLU A 71 1.43 -26.64 8.00
N THR A 72 0.49 -26.46 8.91
CA THR A 72 -0.89 -26.97 8.79
C THR A 72 -1.88 -25.93 8.30
N ASP A 73 -1.42 -24.71 8.04
CA ASP A 73 -2.25 -23.59 7.60
C ASP A 73 -2.60 -23.68 6.11
N ARG A 74 -3.51 -24.60 5.79
CA ARG A 74 -3.98 -24.81 4.42
C ARG A 74 -5.39 -24.27 4.25
N SER A 75 -5.56 -23.22 3.48
CA SER A 75 -6.89 -22.76 3.07
C SER A 75 -7.59 -23.85 2.26
N LYS A 76 -8.88 -24.07 2.56
CA LYS A 76 -9.74 -24.95 1.76
C LYS A 76 -10.28 -24.25 0.51
N CYS A 77 -10.12 -22.94 0.44
CA CYS A 77 -10.52 -22.13 -0.72
C CYS A 77 -9.32 -21.90 -1.63
N LEU A 78 -9.55 -21.94 -2.93
CA LEU A 78 -8.57 -21.47 -3.90
C LEU A 78 -8.42 -19.96 -3.73
N ILE A 79 -7.29 -19.53 -3.21
CA ILE A 79 -6.92 -18.12 -3.16
C ILE A 79 -6.01 -17.89 -4.36
N ILE A 80 -6.46 -17.01 -5.27
CA ILE A 80 -5.62 -16.56 -6.37
C ILE A 80 -4.77 -15.42 -5.81
N PRO A 81 -3.44 -15.58 -5.71
CA PRO A 81 -2.59 -14.51 -5.20
C PRO A 81 -2.67 -13.29 -6.12
N GLU A 82 -2.74 -12.10 -5.53
CA GLU A 82 -2.64 -10.84 -6.29
C GLU A 82 -1.21 -10.53 -6.74
N THR A 83 -0.26 -11.33 -6.30
CA THR A 83 1.17 -11.18 -6.64
C THR A 83 1.40 -11.43 -8.13
N LEU A 84 2.11 -10.54 -8.78
CA LEU A 84 2.54 -10.71 -10.16
C LEU A 84 3.67 -11.73 -10.26
N TYR A 85 3.46 -12.76 -11.07
CA TYR A 85 4.49 -13.76 -11.36
C TYR A 85 5.11 -13.51 -12.74
N GLY A 86 6.45 -13.59 -12.81
CA GLY A 86 7.21 -13.51 -14.06
C GLY A 86 7.22 -12.12 -14.70
N ARG A 87 7.02 -11.06 -13.92
CA ARG A 87 7.05 -9.66 -14.33
C ARG A 87 8.09 -8.83 -13.57
N ASP A 88 9.10 -9.51 -13.03
CA ASP A 88 10.09 -8.87 -12.15
C ASP A 88 10.86 -7.75 -12.85
N GLN A 89 11.17 -7.91 -14.14
CA GLN A 89 11.91 -6.91 -14.92
C GLN A 89 11.07 -5.66 -15.18
N GLU A 90 9.79 -5.83 -15.49
CA GLU A 90 8.85 -4.74 -15.71
C GLU A 90 8.60 -3.96 -14.41
N VAL A 91 8.41 -4.68 -13.30
CA VAL A 91 8.28 -4.07 -11.96
C VAL A 91 9.55 -3.30 -11.61
N GLU A 92 10.72 -3.89 -11.79
CA GLU A 92 12.00 -3.23 -11.53
C GLU A 92 12.18 -1.95 -12.36
N THR A 93 11.75 -1.98 -13.62
CA THR A 93 11.80 -0.82 -14.51
C THR A 93 10.93 0.32 -13.99
N LEU A 94 9.68 0.01 -13.58
CA LEU A 94 8.76 0.98 -12.99
C LEU A 94 9.33 1.57 -11.69
N LEU A 95 9.87 0.73 -10.81
CA LEU A 95 10.44 1.17 -9.55
C LEU A 95 11.67 2.06 -9.76
N LYS A 96 12.55 1.73 -10.71
CA LYS A 96 13.70 2.58 -11.07
C LYS A 96 13.26 3.95 -11.61
N SER A 97 12.23 3.99 -12.44
CA SER A 97 11.66 5.24 -12.92
C SER A 97 11.07 6.06 -11.79
N PHE A 98 10.32 5.43 -10.89
CA PHE A 98 9.81 6.10 -9.71
C PHE A 98 10.94 6.65 -8.81
N ASP A 99 12.02 5.89 -8.60
CA ASP A 99 13.16 6.34 -7.82
C ASP A 99 13.87 7.56 -8.41
N LYS A 100 13.96 7.65 -9.74
CA LYS A 100 14.53 8.83 -10.43
C LYS A 100 13.70 10.09 -10.16
N ILE A 101 12.36 10.02 -10.31
CA ILE A 101 11.49 11.19 -10.13
C ILE A 101 11.30 11.56 -8.66
N SER A 102 11.44 10.60 -7.73
CA SER A 102 11.31 10.86 -6.30
C SER A 102 12.50 11.58 -5.69
N ASN A 103 13.61 11.72 -6.43
CA ASN A 103 14.78 12.52 -6.03
C ASN A 103 14.54 13.98 -6.38
N TRP A 104 14.12 14.76 -5.39
CA TRP A 104 13.67 16.16 -5.50
C TRP A 104 14.68 17.10 -6.20
N GLU A 105 15.98 16.82 -6.10
CA GLU A 105 17.02 17.68 -6.68
C GLU A 105 17.10 17.63 -8.23
N LYS A 106 16.47 16.65 -8.89
CA LYS A 106 16.46 16.43 -10.33
C LYS A 106 15.08 16.10 -10.87
N SER A 107 14.02 16.65 -10.28
CA SER A 107 12.65 16.28 -10.63
C SER A 107 12.33 16.59 -12.09
N GLN A 108 12.44 15.58 -12.94
CA GLN A 108 11.91 15.58 -14.30
C GLN A 108 10.66 14.69 -14.31
N SER A 109 9.60 15.18 -14.98
CA SER A 109 8.43 14.34 -15.21
C SER A 109 8.80 13.17 -16.13
N GLU A 110 8.36 11.96 -15.80
CA GLU A 110 8.58 10.78 -16.62
C GLU A 110 7.23 10.18 -17.04
N LEU A 111 7.09 9.88 -18.31
CA LEU A 111 5.93 9.23 -18.89
C LEU A 111 6.26 7.77 -19.20
N ILE A 112 5.52 6.85 -18.62
CA ILE A 112 5.67 5.42 -18.88
C ILE A 112 4.42 4.90 -19.57
N LEU A 113 4.59 4.26 -20.72
CA LEU A 113 3.51 3.64 -21.48
C LEU A 113 3.51 2.12 -21.25
N VAL A 114 2.44 1.62 -20.62
CA VAL A 114 2.23 0.17 -20.42
C VAL A 114 1.18 -0.31 -21.42
N SER A 115 1.59 -1.07 -22.42
CA SER A 115 0.70 -1.59 -23.48
C SER A 115 0.54 -3.11 -23.39
N GLY A 116 -0.58 -3.62 -23.92
CA GLY A 116 -0.84 -5.06 -23.97
C GLY A 116 -2.35 -5.36 -24.03
N PHE A 117 -2.69 -6.61 -24.29
CA PHE A 117 -4.09 -7.05 -24.38
C PHE A 117 -4.84 -6.91 -23.04
N SER A 118 -6.17 -6.90 -23.12
CA SER A 118 -7.02 -6.90 -21.92
C SER A 118 -6.74 -8.17 -21.08
N GLY A 119 -6.74 -8.04 -19.77
CA GLY A 119 -6.51 -9.15 -18.84
C GLY A 119 -5.05 -9.57 -18.63
N ILE A 120 -4.05 -8.99 -19.35
CA ILE A 120 -2.63 -9.39 -19.20
C ILE A 120 -1.94 -8.90 -17.91
N GLY A 121 -2.65 -8.17 -17.06
CA GLY A 121 -2.10 -7.70 -15.78
C GLY A 121 -1.49 -6.29 -15.80
N LYS A 122 -1.83 -5.42 -16.77
CA LYS A 122 -1.31 -4.03 -16.84
C LYS A 122 -1.58 -3.24 -15.56
N SER A 123 -2.81 -3.26 -15.09
CA SER A 123 -3.19 -2.54 -13.87
C SER A 123 -2.51 -3.11 -12.63
N ALA A 124 -2.38 -4.44 -12.55
CA ALA A 124 -1.65 -5.08 -11.46
C ALA A 124 -0.17 -4.64 -11.46
N LEU A 125 0.47 -4.58 -12.64
CA LEU A 125 1.85 -4.10 -12.78
C LEU A 125 2.00 -2.64 -12.28
N VAL A 126 1.08 -1.75 -12.67
CA VAL A 126 1.11 -0.36 -12.23
C VAL A 126 0.90 -0.24 -10.72
N ASN A 127 0.06 -1.08 -10.14
CA ASN A 127 -0.20 -1.08 -8.70
C ASN A 127 1.02 -1.48 -7.85
N GLU A 128 2.01 -2.16 -8.40
CA GLU A 128 3.26 -2.47 -7.68
C GLU A 128 4.04 -1.21 -7.25
N VAL A 129 3.83 -0.10 -7.94
CA VAL A 129 4.46 1.19 -7.58
C VAL A 129 3.74 1.88 -6.42
N HIS A 130 2.50 1.48 -6.10
CA HIS A 130 1.70 2.11 -5.05
C HIS A 130 2.39 2.07 -3.68
N LYS A 131 2.92 0.92 -3.30
CA LYS A 131 3.61 0.75 -2.01
C LYS A 131 4.83 1.68 -1.85
N PRO A 132 5.80 1.72 -2.78
CA PRO A 132 6.92 2.67 -2.73
C PRO A 132 6.49 4.14 -2.70
N ILE A 133 5.42 4.51 -3.42
CA ILE A 133 4.89 5.88 -3.40
C ILE A 133 4.42 6.24 -1.99
N VAL A 134 3.63 5.38 -1.35
CA VAL A 134 3.13 5.60 0.01
C VAL A 134 4.28 5.62 1.03
N GLU A 135 5.29 4.77 0.88
CA GLU A 135 6.50 4.75 1.74
C GLU A 135 7.25 6.10 1.68
N LYS A 136 7.33 6.71 0.49
CA LYS A 136 7.94 8.04 0.28
C LYS A 136 6.98 9.21 0.53
N ARG A 137 5.79 8.96 1.07
CA ARG A 137 4.74 9.96 1.32
C ARG A 137 4.31 10.71 0.05
N GLY A 138 4.35 10.04 -1.09
CA GLY A 138 3.80 10.52 -2.34
C GLY A 138 2.30 10.23 -2.43
N TYR A 139 1.66 10.85 -3.42
CA TYR A 139 0.25 10.60 -3.75
C TYR A 139 0.16 9.67 -4.96
N PHE A 140 -0.73 8.70 -4.89
CA PHE A 140 -1.09 7.85 -6.02
C PHE A 140 -2.53 8.17 -6.41
N ILE A 141 -2.69 8.60 -7.66
CA ILE A 141 -4.01 8.93 -8.22
C ILE A 141 -4.19 8.17 -9.53
N GLU A 142 -5.42 7.81 -9.81
CA GLU A 142 -5.77 7.13 -11.05
C GLU A 142 -6.99 7.76 -11.71
N GLY A 143 -6.97 7.80 -13.04
CA GLY A 143 -8.10 8.19 -13.86
C GLY A 143 -8.33 7.16 -14.95
N LYS A 144 -9.57 6.77 -15.15
CA LYS A 144 -9.96 5.80 -16.16
C LYS A 144 -10.86 6.44 -17.21
N PHE A 145 -10.46 6.31 -18.47
CA PHE A 145 -11.36 6.62 -19.58
C PHE A 145 -12.29 5.44 -19.81
N ASP A 146 -13.58 5.65 -19.58
CA ASP A 146 -14.60 4.66 -19.86
C ASP A 146 -15.18 4.90 -21.27
N GLN A 147 -15.22 3.84 -22.08
CA GLN A 147 -15.81 3.92 -23.43
C GLN A 147 -17.32 4.21 -23.43
N PHE A 148 -17.99 4.03 -22.30
CA PHE A 148 -19.41 4.30 -22.12
C PHE A 148 -19.73 5.70 -21.57
N GLN A 149 -18.72 6.44 -21.06
CA GLN A 149 -18.87 7.81 -20.55
C GLN A 149 -18.21 8.81 -21.50
N ARG A 150 -18.72 8.89 -22.73
CA ARG A 150 -18.17 9.77 -23.78
C ARG A 150 -18.60 11.23 -23.65
N ASP A 151 -19.63 11.49 -22.86
CA ASP A 151 -20.29 12.79 -22.81
C ASP A 151 -19.64 13.78 -21.82
N ILE A 152 -18.71 13.34 -20.97
CA ILE A 152 -18.05 14.20 -20.00
C ILE A 152 -16.57 14.37 -20.40
N PRO A 153 -16.20 15.52 -20.96
CA PRO A 153 -14.79 15.82 -21.28
C PRO A 153 -13.95 15.74 -20.01
N PHE A 154 -12.71 15.26 -20.15
CA PHE A 154 -11.72 15.19 -19.06
C PHE A 154 -12.15 14.38 -17.84
N SER A 155 -13.16 13.53 -17.91
CA SER A 155 -13.68 12.76 -16.75
C SER A 155 -12.60 11.97 -16.01
N ALA A 156 -11.63 11.38 -16.72
CA ALA A 156 -10.52 10.66 -16.12
C ALA A 156 -9.60 11.58 -15.29
N TRP A 157 -9.33 12.79 -15.79
CA TRP A 157 -8.54 13.79 -15.08
C TRP A 157 -9.26 14.31 -13.85
N LEU A 158 -10.56 14.61 -13.99
CA LEU A 158 -11.40 15.05 -12.86
C LEU A 158 -11.40 14.02 -11.74
N ASN A 159 -11.64 12.76 -12.07
CA ASN A 159 -11.61 11.67 -11.10
C ASN A 159 -10.24 11.55 -10.42
N ALA A 160 -9.15 11.68 -11.15
CA ALA A 160 -7.81 11.63 -10.59
C ALA A 160 -7.54 12.79 -9.63
N PHE A 161 -7.92 14.03 -9.99
CA PHE A 161 -7.78 15.20 -9.13
C PHE A 161 -8.67 15.14 -7.88
N GLN A 162 -9.90 14.68 -8.00
CA GLN A 162 -10.77 14.45 -6.84
C GLN A 162 -10.15 13.44 -5.86
N GLN A 163 -9.51 12.38 -6.35
CA GLN A 163 -8.78 11.46 -5.50
C GLN A 163 -7.59 12.13 -4.82
N LEU A 164 -6.84 12.98 -5.54
CA LEU A 164 -5.74 13.74 -4.98
C LEU A 164 -6.21 14.62 -3.81
N ILE A 165 -7.27 15.38 -4.03
CA ILE A 165 -7.81 16.29 -3.00
C ILE A 165 -8.27 15.50 -1.77
N LYS A 166 -8.98 14.39 -1.95
CA LYS A 166 -9.36 13.49 -0.83
C LYS A 166 -8.16 12.97 -0.04
N GLN A 167 -7.05 12.65 -0.72
CA GLN A 167 -5.81 12.25 -0.06
C GLN A 167 -5.18 13.43 0.70
N VAL A 168 -5.12 14.61 0.09
CA VAL A 168 -4.60 15.83 0.71
C VAL A 168 -5.42 16.23 1.94
N LEU A 169 -6.75 16.17 1.88
CA LEU A 169 -7.63 16.45 3.01
C LEU A 169 -7.45 15.47 4.19
N SER A 170 -6.87 14.31 3.96
CA SER A 170 -6.53 13.35 5.01
C SER A 170 -5.17 13.61 5.69
N GLU A 171 -4.42 14.60 5.23
CA GLU A 171 -3.13 14.97 5.80
C GLU A 171 -3.26 15.67 7.16
N PRO A 172 -2.21 15.69 7.99
CA PRO A 172 -2.16 16.45 9.22
C PRO A 172 -2.39 17.94 8.98
N GLN A 173 -3.13 18.59 9.88
CA GLN A 173 -3.59 19.97 9.73
C GLN A 173 -2.47 20.98 9.36
N ALA A 174 -1.28 20.82 9.92
CA ALA A 174 -0.14 21.68 9.61
C ALA A 174 0.31 21.59 8.15
N ARG A 175 0.32 20.37 7.57
CA ARG A 175 0.67 20.16 6.17
C ARG A 175 -0.44 20.62 5.24
N LEU A 176 -1.68 20.35 5.61
CA LEU A 176 -2.87 20.80 4.89
C LEU A 176 -2.89 22.33 4.76
N GLN A 177 -2.61 23.05 5.84
CA GLN A 177 -2.60 24.51 5.83
C GLN A 177 -1.55 25.08 4.87
N ASN A 178 -0.36 24.48 4.82
CA ASN A 178 0.66 24.90 3.85
C ASN A 178 0.21 24.68 2.41
N ILE A 179 -0.37 23.51 2.11
CA ILE A 179 -0.89 23.20 0.77
C ILE A 179 -2.00 24.18 0.36
N ILE A 180 -2.92 24.49 1.27
CA ILE A 180 -3.99 25.47 1.02
C ILE A 180 -3.39 26.83 0.68
N THR A 181 -2.42 27.30 1.46
CA THR A 181 -1.76 28.59 1.22
C THR A 181 -1.08 28.62 -0.15
N GLU A 182 -0.33 27.60 -0.50
CA GLU A 182 0.33 27.48 -1.80
C GLU A 182 -0.68 27.44 -2.96
N LEU A 183 -1.78 26.69 -2.80
CA LEU A 183 -2.84 26.63 -3.81
C LEU A 183 -3.52 27.98 -4.01
N GLN A 184 -3.81 28.70 -2.92
CA GLN A 184 -4.42 30.03 -2.98
C GLN A 184 -3.51 31.06 -3.67
N GLU A 185 -2.19 30.99 -3.41
CA GLU A 185 -1.22 31.85 -4.07
C GLU A 185 -1.10 31.57 -5.57
N ILE A 186 -1.14 30.28 -5.98
CA ILE A 186 -1.01 29.87 -7.38
C ILE A 186 -2.29 30.13 -8.17
N LEU A 187 -3.45 29.80 -7.62
CA LEU A 187 -4.73 29.88 -8.32
C LEU A 187 -5.31 31.30 -8.38
N GLY A 188 -5.07 32.11 -7.35
CA GLY A 188 -5.54 33.49 -7.30
C GLY A 188 -7.02 33.64 -7.67
N GLU A 189 -7.30 34.51 -8.64
CA GLU A 189 -8.67 34.78 -9.12
C GLU A 189 -9.30 33.62 -9.91
N GLU A 190 -8.49 32.71 -10.43
CA GLU A 190 -8.97 31.55 -11.21
C GLU A 190 -9.46 30.38 -10.34
N ALA A 191 -9.28 30.47 -9.01
CA ALA A 191 -9.70 29.44 -8.06
C ALA A 191 -11.18 29.06 -8.23
N GLN A 192 -12.06 30.07 -8.48
CA GLN A 192 -13.50 29.85 -8.63
C GLN A 192 -13.83 28.91 -9.80
N VAL A 193 -13.14 29.05 -10.92
CA VAL A 193 -13.37 28.19 -12.09
C VAL A 193 -12.98 26.75 -11.81
N ILE A 194 -11.92 26.55 -11.03
CA ILE A 194 -11.46 25.20 -10.66
C ILE A 194 -12.41 24.58 -9.63
N ILE A 195 -12.94 25.35 -8.67
CA ILE A 195 -13.93 24.88 -7.70
C ILE A 195 -15.23 24.44 -8.40
N GLU A 196 -15.68 25.14 -9.45
CA GLU A 196 -16.85 24.71 -10.23
C GLU A 196 -16.66 23.32 -10.86
N VAL A 197 -15.43 22.95 -11.18
CA VAL A 197 -15.08 21.67 -11.81
C VAL A 197 -14.74 20.61 -10.76
N ILE A 198 -14.17 21.01 -9.64
CA ILE A 198 -13.74 20.15 -8.53
C ILE A 198 -14.28 20.73 -7.22
N PRO A 199 -15.55 20.45 -6.88
CA PRO A 199 -16.20 21.03 -5.69
C PRO A 199 -15.52 20.69 -4.35
N GLU A 200 -14.72 19.63 -4.32
CA GLU A 200 -13.97 19.24 -3.11
C GLU A 200 -12.89 20.26 -2.70
N LEU A 201 -12.65 21.30 -3.51
CA LEU A 201 -11.71 22.40 -3.19
C LEU A 201 -12.38 23.56 -2.43
N GLU A 202 -13.69 23.55 -2.28
CA GLU A 202 -14.43 24.56 -1.51
C GLU A 202 -14.11 24.43 0.00
#